data_9bc0a5ca3f368bfc1dd3ac40d83ab28b
#
_entry.id   9bc0a5ca3f368bfc1dd3ac40d83ab28b
#
_cell.length_a   1.000
_cell.length_b   1.000
_cell.length_c   1.000
_cell.angle_alpha   90.00
_cell.angle_beta   90.00
_cell.angle_gamma   90.00
#
_symmetry.space_group_name_H-M   'P 1'
#
loop_
_entity.id
_entity.type
_entity.pdbx_description
1 polymer ?
#
loop_
_entity_poly.entity_id
_entity_poly.type
_entity_poly.pdbx_seq_one_letter_code
_entity_poly.pdbx_strand_id
1 'polypeptide(L)'
;SKIQGASFEKNPTTGVGGPCTYFFHEEAGIASKMDQTYEYIRPAMTSGMMTTGMFIAAGSVGDLDQCNPLKEFILNPEANDIYAVETDLMDEKGGFGIAGLFIPEQWSMPPHIDKYGNSKIKEALKSIVDERSQWQKKLAPEQYQLRISQKPINIAEAFAYRKEAVFPQGVIKKQLKKIEDKEYSYEFIKLERDQDGIQAARTKKLPITDFPVKKKQEDKTGSIVVWERPVKNPKFMMYYASIDPVSEGKTT
;
A
#
# COMPACT_ATOMS: atom_id res chain seq x y z
N SER A 1 -6.19 39.66 -13.43
CA SER A 1 -6.04 38.34 -12.74
C SER A 1 -5.58 38.58 -11.30
N LYS A 2 -6.18 37.84 -10.38
CA LYS A 2 -5.86 37.91 -8.95
C LYS A 2 -5.26 36.56 -8.55
N ILE A 3 -4.13 36.57 -7.83
CA ILE A 3 -3.55 35.40 -7.19
C ILE A 3 -3.81 35.55 -5.69
N GLN A 4 -4.28 34.50 -5.06
CA GLN A 4 -4.56 34.45 -3.62
C GLN A 4 -3.92 33.21 -3.02
N GLY A 5 -3.13 33.39 -1.97
CA GLY A 5 -2.59 32.29 -1.16
C GLY A 5 -3.49 32.02 0.06
N ALA A 6 -3.68 30.74 0.39
CA ALA A 6 -4.43 30.32 1.57
C ALA A 6 -3.81 29.03 2.15
N SER A 7 -3.99 28.79 3.46
CA SER A 7 -3.61 27.55 4.11
C SER A 7 -4.87 26.73 4.44
N PHE A 8 -4.86 25.47 4.04
CA PHE A 8 -5.99 24.54 4.19
C PHE A 8 -5.80 23.53 5.32
N GLU A 9 -4.66 23.53 5.99
CA GLU A 9 -4.33 22.57 7.04
C GLU A 9 -5.39 22.49 8.16
N LYS A 10 -5.84 23.67 8.62
CA LYS A 10 -6.85 23.77 9.70
C LYS A 10 -8.27 23.86 9.18
N ASN A 11 -8.47 24.47 8.04
CA ASN A 11 -9.81 24.74 7.51
C ASN A 11 -9.86 24.48 5.99
N PRO A 12 -10.42 23.36 5.55
CA PRO A 12 -10.51 22.99 4.13
C PRO A 12 -11.43 23.91 3.32
N THR A 13 -12.22 24.79 3.96
CA THR A 13 -13.13 25.72 3.28
C THR A 13 -12.53 27.12 3.03
N THR A 14 -11.29 27.37 3.38
CA THR A 14 -10.68 28.71 3.36
C THR A 14 -10.68 29.38 1.96
N GLY A 15 -10.73 28.63 0.88
CA GLY A 15 -10.72 29.15 -0.49
C GLY A 15 -12.11 29.31 -1.14
N VAL A 16 -13.19 29.05 -0.42
CA VAL A 16 -14.55 29.08 -0.95
C VAL A 16 -15.05 30.54 -1.02
N GLY A 17 -15.62 30.95 -2.15
CA GLY A 17 -16.32 32.25 -2.22
C GLY A 17 -16.17 33.03 -3.53
N GLY A 18 -15.64 32.43 -4.59
CA GLY A 18 -15.59 33.07 -5.90
C GLY A 18 -15.13 32.10 -7.00
N PRO A 19 -15.32 32.46 -8.29
CA PRO A 19 -14.88 31.64 -9.39
C PRO A 19 -13.36 31.47 -9.39
N CYS A 20 -12.90 30.24 -9.58
CA CYS A 20 -11.50 29.86 -9.61
C CYS A 20 -11.14 29.24 -10.96
N THR A 21 -10.17 29.83 -11.67
CA THR A 21 -9.68 29.27 -12.94
C THR A 21 -8.60 28.23 -12.71
N TYR A 22 -7.70 28.45 -11.75
CA TYR A 22 -6.65 27.51 -11.39
C TYR A 22 -6.56 27.44 -9.88
N PHE A 23 -6.65 26.24 -9.35
CA PHE A 23 -6.39 25.95 -7.96
C PHE A 23 -5.18 25.03 -7.86
N PHE A 24 -4.09 25.52 -7.28
CA PHE A 24 -2.87 24.76 -7.07
C PHE A 24 -2.75 24.40 -5.59
N HIS A 25 -2.78 23.12 -5.28
CA HIS A 25 -2.57 22.58 -3.94
C HIS A 25 -1.15 22.04 -3.85
N GLU A 26 -0.27 22.80 -3.22
CA GLU A 26 1.10 22.39 -2.92
C GLU A 26 1.12 21.48 -1.69
N GLU A 27 2.15 20.65 -1.56
CA GLU A 27 2.35 19.73 -0.43
C GLU A 27 1.19 18.73 -0.26
N ALA A 28 0.61 18.30 -1.36
CA ALA A 28 -0.56 17.40 -1.36
C ALA A 28 -0.29 16.06 -0.63
N GLY A 29 0.98 15.62 -0.56
CA GLY A 29 1.37 14.36 0.09
C GLY A 29 1.39 14.40 1.62
N ILE A 30 1.19 15.57 2.23
CA ILE A 30 1.05 15.72 3.69
C ILE A 30 -0.29 16.37 4.08
N ALA A 31 -1.17 16.58 3.11
CA ALA A 31 -2.44 17.25 3.29
C ALA A 31 -3.58 16.26 3.57
N SER A 32 -3.75 15.87 4.81
CA SER A 32 -4.75 14.86 5.25
C SER A 32 -6.21 15.22 4.95
N LYS A 33 -6.49 16.48 4.56
CA LYS A 33 -7.83 16.99 4.21
C LYS A 33 -7.93 17.47 2.76
N MET A 34 -7.04 17.03 1.89
CA MET A 34 -7.00 17.47 0.50
C MET A 34 -8.27 17.09 -0.27
N ASP A 35 -8.81 15.90 -0.02
CA ASP A 35 -10.09 15.42 -0.56
C ASP A 35 -11.25 16.36 -0.22
N GLN A 36 -11.35 16.77 1.05
CA GLN A 36 -12.35 17.73 1.50
C GLN A 36 -12.14 19.10 0.84
N THR A 37 -10.89 19.57 0.75
CA THR A 37 -10.56 20.82 0.06
C THR A 37 -11.00 20.78 -1.40
N TYR A 38 -10.75 19.68 -2.09
CA TYR A 38 -11.18 19.47 -3.47
C TYR A 38 -12.69 19.59 -3.62
N GLU A 39 -13.46 18.89 -2.78
CA GLU A 39 -14.93 18.94 -2.82
C GLU A 39 -15.47 20.35 -2.56
N TYR A 40 -14.88 21.11 -1.65
CA TYR A 40 -15.29 22.50 -1.38
C TYR A 40 -14.91 23.48 -2.51
N ILE A 41 -13.82 23.26 -3.22
CA ILE A 41 -13.35 24.13 -4.30
C ILE A 41 -13.98 23.76 -5.65
N ARG A 42 -14.38 22.53 -5.86
CA ARG A 42 -14.98 22.04 -7.11
C ARG A 42 -16.12 22.92 -7.66
N PRO A 43 -17.09 23.39 -6.84
CA PRO A 43 -18.13 24.32 -7.31
C PRO A 43 -17.59 25.64 -7.84
N ALA A 44 -16.46 26.15 -7.31
CA ALA A 44 -15.83 27.39 -7.77
C ALA A 44 -15.16 27.24 -9.15
N MET A 45 -14.90 26.01 -9.58
CA MET A 45 -14.30 25.66 -10.87
C MET A 45 -15.33 25.16 -11.89
N THR A 46 -16.62 25.28 -11.58
CA THR A 46 -17.71 24.84 -12.48
C THR A 46 -18.70 25.97 -12.73
N SER A 47 -19.34 25.95 -13.90
CA SER A 47 -20.46 26.82 -14.24
C SER A 47 -21.57 25.98 -14.85
N GLY A 48 -22.60 25.72 -14.08
CA GLY A 48 -23.62 24.72 -14.45
C GLY A 48 -23.01 23.32 -14.59
N MET A 49 -23.11 22.73 -15.77
CA MET A 49 -22.52 21.41 -16.08
C MET A 49 -21.11 21.51 -16.69
N MET A 50 -20.58 22.70 -16.85
CA MET A 50 -19.29 22.90 -17.51
C MET A 50 -18.17 23.12 -16.48
N THR A 51 -17.07 22.38 -16.61
CA THR A 51 -15.83 22.65 -15.88
C THR A 51 -15.15 23.87 -16.49
N THR A 52 -14.95 24.91 -15.69
CA THR A 52 -14.37 26.20 -16.10
C THR A 52 -13.01 26.48 -15.45
N GLY A 53 -12.58 25.64 -14.52
CA GLY A 53 -11.32 25.74 -13.84
C GLY A 53 -10.56 24.41 -13.78
N MET A 54 -9.34 24.45 -13.25
CA MET A 54 -8.46 23.30 -13.12
C MET A 54 -7.93 23.21 -11.68
N PHE A 55 -8.03 22.00 -11.11
CA PHE A 55 -7.38 21.64 -9.85
C PHE A 55 -6.06 20.92 -10.15
N ILE A 56 -4.98 21.39 -9.53
CA ILE A 56 -3.65 20.80 -9.64
C ILE A 56 -3.17 20.51 -8.22
N ALA A 57 -2.97 19.26 -7.87
CA ALA A 57 -2.36 18.85 -6.61
C ALA A 57 -0.98 18.28 -6.88
N ALA A 58 0.03 18.75 -6.17
CA ALA A 58 1.40 18.28 -6.30
C ALA A 58 2.07 18.20 -4.93
N GLY A 59 2.98 17.27 -4.76
CA GLY A 59 3.76 17.12 -3.54
C GLY A 59 4.49 15.79 -3.47
N SER A 60 5.47 15.71 -2.59
CA SER A 60 6.12 14.47 -2.20
C SER A 60 5.22 13.71 -1.20
N VAL A 61 5.38 12.39 -1.15
CA VAL A 61 4.60 11.56 -0.23
C VAL A 61 5.28 11.54 1.15
N GLY A 62 4.48 11.72 2.20
CA GLY A 62 4.91 11.61 3.58
C GLY A 62 4.38 10.34 4.26
N ASP A 63 3.89 10.49 5.49
CA ASP A 63 3.22 9.42 6.22
C ASP A 63 1.91 9.03 5.53
N LEU A 64 1.64 7.73 5.42
CA LEU A 64 0.45 7.20 4.74
C LEU A 64 -0.85 7.78 5.31
N ASP A 65 -0.93 8.00 6.62
CA ASP A 65 -2.14 8.55 7.24
C ASP A 65 -2.42 10.00 6.80
N GLN A 66 -1.38 10.76 6.42
CA GLN A 66 -1.51 12.10 5.88
C GLN A 66 -1.72 12.11 4.37
N CYS A 67 -1.09 11.19 3.65
CA CYS A 67 -1.13 11.17 2.19
C CYS A 67 -2.27 10.31 1.59
N ASN A 68 -3.14 9.72 2.41
CA ASN A 68 -4.26 8.92 1.93
C ASN A 68 -5.13 9.61 0.87
N PRO A 69 -5.50 10.90 0.99
CA PRO A 69 -6.26 11.57 -0.06
C PRO A 69 -5.52 11.63 -1.39
N LEU A 70 -4.22 11.96 -1.38
CA LEU A 70 -3.40 11.95 -2.59
C LEU A 70 -3.28 10.56 -3.19
N LYS A 71 -3.13 9.53 -2.34
CA LYS A 71 -3.10 8.13 -2.77
C LYS A 71 -4.38 7.73 -3.51
N GLU A 72 -5.55 8.09 -2.96
CA GLU A 72 -6.84 7.82 -3.61
C GLU A 72 -6.96 8.54 -4.95
N PHE A 73 -6.51 9.78 -5.06
CA PHE A 73 -6.51 10.52 -6.32
C PHE A 73 -5.58 9.89 -7.37
N ILE A 74 -4.41 9.41 -6.95
CA ILE A 74 -3.46 8.75 -7.85
C ILE A 74 -3.94 7.37 -8.29
N LEU A 75 -4.49 6.55 -7.38
CA LEU A 75 -4.88 5.17 -7.68
C LEU A 75 -6.29 5.04 -8.28
N ASN A 76 -7.16 6.00 -8.04
CA ASN A 76 -8.54 6.02 -8.53
C ASN A 76 -8.85 7.35 -9.26
N PRO A 77 -8.06 7.72 -10.30
CA PRO A 77 -8.17 9.04 -10.92
C PRO A 77 -9.54 9.29 -11.54
N GLU A 78 -10.13 8.32 -12.21
CA GLU A 78 -11.43 8.46 -12.88
C GLU A 78 -12.57 8.68 -11.88
N ALA A 79 -12.53 8.01 -10.72
CA ALA A 79 -13.54 8.17 -9.67
C ALA A 79 -13.50 9.56 -9.01
N ASN A 80 -12.36 10.25 -9.12
CA ASN A 80 -12.12 11.55 -8.52
C ASN A 80 -12.05 12.69 -9.56
N ASP A 81 -12.45 12.47 -10.81
CA ASP A 81 -12.34 13.42 -11.92
C ASP A 81 -10.91 13.95 -12.13
N ILE A 82 -9.91 13.13 -11.87
CA ILE A 82 -8.49 13.43 -12.07
C ILE A 82 -8.04 12.88 -13.43
N TYR A 83 -7.11 13.58 -14.07
CA TYR A 83 -6.54 13.14 -15.34
C TYR A 83 -5.86 11.77 -15.19
N ALA A 84 -6.36 10.79 -15.91
CA ALA A 84 -5.88 9.41 -15.88
C ALA A 84 -4.75 9.19 -16.89
N VAL A 85 -3.69 8.53 -16.47
CA VAL A 85 -2.51 8.21 -17.28
C VAL A 85 -2.27 6.70 -17.24
N GLU A 86 -2.09 6.11 -18.41
CA GLU A 86 -1.58 4.74 -18.50
C GLU A 86 -0.11 4.69 -18.08
N THR A 87 0.24 3.76 -17.22
CA THR A 87 1.59 3.67 -16.65
C THR A 87 2.00 2.22 -16.40
N ASP A 88 3.30 1.93 -16.54
CA ASP A 88 3.97 0.69 -16.15
C ASP A 88 4.68 0.82 -14.77
N LEU A 89 4.44 1.93 -14.08
CA LEU A 89 5.07 2.27 -12.81
C LEU A 89 4.20 1.93 -11.58
N MET A 90 3.25 1.00 -11.70
CA MET A 90 2.37 0.64 -10.58
C MET A 90 3.13 -0.02 -9.43
N ASP A 91 4.05 -0.93 -9.75
CA ASP A 91 4.82 -1.70 -8.78
C ASP A 91 6.24 -2.05 -9.28
N GLU A 92 6.99 -2.80 -8.47
CA GLU A 92 8.35 -3.26 -8.79
C GLU A 92 8.41 -4.21 -10.00
N LYS A 93 7.31 -4.87 -10.36
CA LYS A 93 7.23 -5.81 -11.49
C LYS A 93 6.95 -5.11 -12.82
N GLY A 94 6.76 -3.78 -12.82
CA GLY A 94 6.31 -3.03 -13.99
C GLY A 94 4.85 -3.34 -14.31
N GLY A 95 4.01 -3.48 -13.27
CA GLY A 95 2.57 -3.68 -13.44
C GLY A 95 1.97 -2.52 -14.22
N PHE A 96 1.26 -2.85 -15.31
CA PHE A 96 0.56 -1.87 -16.13
C PHE A 96 -0.78 -1.52 -15.52
N GLY A 97 -1.13 -0.23 -15.52
CA GLY A 97 -2.39 0.23 -14.96
C GLY A 97 -2.71 1.67 -15.32
N ILE A 98 -3.81 2.16 -14.79
CA ILE A 98 -4.25 3.55 -14.93
C ILE A 98 -4.07 4.24 -13.58
N ALA A 99 -3.42 5.40 -13.56
CA ALA A 99 -3.16 6.18 -12.35
C ALA A 99 -3.18 7.68 -12.66
N GLY A 100 -3.15 8.53 -11.64
CA GLY A 100 -2.80 9.92 -11.78
C GLY A 100 -1.33 10.08 -12.23
N LEU A 101 -0.93 11.29 -12.64
CA LEU A 101 0.45 11.53 -13.08
C LEU A 101 1.43 11.30 -11.94
N PHE A 102 2.30 10.31 -12.12
CA PHE A 102 3.37 9.97 -11.18
C PHE A 102 4.74 10.22 -11.84
N ILE A 103 5.62 10.94 -11.14
CA ILE A 103 6.98 11.26 -11.59
C ILE A 103 7.96 10.50 -10.69
N PRO A 104 8.58 9.39 -11.18
CA PRO A 104 9.51 8.60 -10.38
C PRO A 104 10.88 9.25 -10.27
N GLU A 105 11.65 8.89 -9.22
CA GLU A 105 12.99 9.43 -8.95
C GLU A 105 13.98 9.27 -10.11
N GLN A 106 13.89 8.18 -10.89
CA GLN A 106 14.78 7.93 -12.02
C GLN A 106 14.55 8.86 -13.21
N TRP A 107 13.49 9.64 -13.23
CA TRP A 107 13.26 10.66 -14.24
C TRP A 107 13.95 11.96 -13.85
N SER A 108 14.64 12.55 -14.80
CA SER A 108 15.36 13.82 -14.61
C SER A 108 16.36 13.85 -13.45
N MET A 109 16.92 12.69 -13.06
CA MET A 109 17.90 12.55 -11.98
C MET A 109 19.31 12.98 -12.44
N PRO A 110 19.90 14.07 -11.95
CA PRO A 110 21.31 14.39 -12.22
C PRO A 110 22.26 13.35 -11.57
N PRO A 111 23.37 12.96 -12.21
CA PRO A 111 23.88 13.41 -13.52
C PRO A 111 23.34 12.59 -14.71
N HIS A 112 22.31 11.77 -14.52
CA HIS A 112 21.76 10.83 -15.49
C HIS A 112 20.77 11.48 -16.46
N ILE A 113 21.10 12.67 -16.92
CA ILE A 113 20.34 13.43 -17.93
C ILE A 113 21.30 13.76 -19.08
N ASP A 114 20.84 13.59 -20.31
CA ASP A 114 21.63 14.00 -21.46
C ASP A 114 21.55 15.53 -21.68
N LYS A 115 22.34 16.02 -22.65
CA LYS A 115 22.37 17.46 -22.99
C LYS A 115 21.05 18.00 -23.56
N TYR A 116 20.12 17.14 -23.90
CA TYR A 116 18.78 17.49 -24.41
C TYR A 116 17.68 17.38 -23.34
N GLY A 117 18.03 16.98 -22.11
CA GLY A 117 17.07 16.78 -21.03
C GLY A 117 16.47 15.38 -20.94
N ASN A 118 16.91 14.42 -21.76
CA ASN A 118 16.38 13.07 -21.70
C ASN A 118 16.99 12.27 -20.54
N SER A 119 16.16 11.57 -19.80
CA SER A 119 16.59 10.75 -18.66
C SER A 119 17.28 9.45 -19.12
N LYS A 120 18.46 9.17 -18.57
CA LYS A 120 19.17 7.90 -18.71
C LYS A 120 18.70 6.92 -17.63
N ILE A 121 17.50 6.37 -17.82
CA ILE A 121 16.75 5.63 -16.79
C ILE A 121 17.55 4.45 -16.22
N LYS A 122 18.25 3.67 -17.07
CA LYS A 122 19.02 2.48 -16.62
C LYS A 122 20.16 2.85 -15.69
N GLU A 123 20.89 3.91 -16.02
CA GLU A 123 22.00 4.43 -15.21
C GLU A 123 21.48 5.04 -13.90
N ALA A 124 20.36 5.79 -13.96
CA ALA A 124 19.70 6.34 -12.79
C ALA A 124 19.25 5.24 -11.83
N LEU A 125 18.55 4.21 -12.30
CA LEU A 125 18.13 3.08 -11.49
C LEU A 125 19.29 2.35 -10.81
N LYS A 126 20.42 2.15 -11.54
CA LYS A 126 21.62 1.55 -10.96
C LYS A 126 22.13 2.39 -9.78
N SER A 127 22.24 3.70 -9.97
CA SER A 127 22.70 4.61 -8.91
C SER A 127 21.76 4.64 -7.71
N ILE A 128 20.45 4.59 -7.95
CA ILE A 128 19.43 4.50 -6.88
C ILE A 128 19.61 3.20 -6.08
N VAL A 129 19.79 2.06 -6.74
CA VAL A 129 20.00 0.76 -6.07
C VAL A 129 21.26 0.79 -5.20
N ASP A 130 22.37 1.33 -5.73
CA ASP A 130 23.63 1.46 -5.00
C ASP A 130 23.48 2.38 -3.77
N GLU A 131 22.80 3.50 -3.90
CA GLU A 131 22.50 4.44 -2.80
C GLU A 131 21.61 3.78 -1.74
N ARG A 132 20.54 3.10 -2.15
CA ARG A 132 19.62 2.39 -1.24
C ARG A 132 20.33 1.27 -0.47
N SER A 133 21.26 0.58 -1.11
CA SER A 133 22.09 -0.44 -0.45
C SER A 133 22.95 0.14 0.67
N GLN A 134 23.44 1.38 0.49
CA GLN A 134 24.17 2.11 1.55
C GLN A 134 23.23 2.58 2.67
N TRP A 135 22.05 3.08 2.33
CA TRP A 135 21.05 3.49 3.33
C TRP A 135 20.61 2.32 4.19
N GLN A 136 20.36 1.16 3.59
CA GLN A 136 19.94 -0.04 4.31
C GLN A 136 20.95 -0.47 5.39
N LYS A 137 22.26 -0.22 5.16
CA LYS A 137 23.32 -0.54 6.13
C LYS A 137 23.47 0.48 7.26
N LYS A 138 23.03 1.72 7.02
CA LYS A 138 23.33 2.87 7.91
C LYS A 138 22.12 3.40 8.66
N LEU A 139 20.91 3.19 8.15
CA LEU A 139 19.69 3.78 8.67
C LEU A 139 18.86 2.77 9.45
N ALA A 140 18.13 3.27 10.43
CA ALA A 140 17.06 2.49 11.04
C ALA A 140 15.98 2.13 9.98
N PRO A 141 15.30 0.97 10.10
CA PRO A 141 14.31 0.52 9.11
C PRO A 141 13.24 1.56 8.77
N GLU A 142 12.77 2.30 9.76
CA GLU A 142 11.78 3.35 9.59
C GLU A 142 12.31 4.51 8.74
N GLN A 143 13.51 4.99 9.04
CA GLN A 143 14.16 6.07 8.28
C GLN A 143 14.46 5.63 6.83
N TYR A 144 14.82 4.37 6.64
CA TYR A 144 15.03 3.80 5.31
C TYR A 144 13.73 3.79 4.51
N GLN A 145 12.62 3.33 5.08
CA GLN A 145 11.31 3.31 4.42
C GLN A 145 10.81 4.73 4.09
N LEU A 146 10.97 5.68 5.00
CA LEU A 146 10.63 7.08 4.76
C LEU A 146 11.41 7.65 3.57
N ARG A 147 12.72 7.39 3.47
CA ARG A 147 13.52 7.86 2.33
C ARG A 147 13.09 7.25 1.00
N ILE A 148 12.73 5.96 1.00
CA ILE A 148 12.19 5.31 -0.21
C ILE A 148 10.88 5.96 -0.64
N SER A 149 9.97 6.24 0.29
CA SER A 149 8.68 6.85 -0.05
C SER A 149 8.82 8.29 -0.56
N GLN A 150 9.86 9.00 -0.14
CA GLN A 150 10.14 10.37 -0.64
C GLN A 150 10.89 10.38 -1.99
N LYS A 151 11.57 9.28 -2.34
CA LYS A 151 12.31 9.10 -3.60
C LYS A 151 11.88 7.79 -4.28
N PRO A 152 10.60 7.65 -4.60
CA PRO A 152 10.04 6.40 -5.10
C PRO A 152 10.38 6.18 -6.57
N ILE A 153 10.61 4.92 -6.95
CA ILE A 153 10.78 4.53 -8.36
C ILE A 153 9.49 3.99 -8.97
N ASN A 154 8.47 3.73 -8.15
CA ASN A 154 7.13 3.33 -8.57
C ASN A 154 6.07 3.81 -7.56
N ILE A 155 4.79 3.73 -7.96
CA ILE A 155 3.65 4.20 -7.15
C ILE A 155 3.52 3.41 -5.85
N ALA A 156 3.76 2.10 -5.88
CA ALA A 156 3.66 1.26 -4.68
C ALA A 156 4.67 1.66 -3.60
N GLU A 157 5.88 2.09 -3.99
CA GLU A 157 6.88 2.60 -3.04
C GLU A 157 6.48 3.95 -2.45
N ALA A 158 5.92 4.85 -3.28
CA ALA A 158 5.49 6.16 -2.84
C ALA A 158 4.55 6.07 -1.63
N PHE A 159 3.59 5.14 -1.67
CA PHE A 159 2.58 4.99 -0.63
C PHE A 159 2.85 3.82 0.34
N ALA A 160 4.11 3.47 0.55
CA ALA A 160 4.49 2.32 1.39
C ALA A 160 4.79 2.69 2.85
N TYR A 161 5.13 3.96 3.15
CA TYR A 161 5.55 4.37 4.47
C TYR A 161 4.38 4.67 5.40
N ARG A 162 4.42 4.11 6.60
CA ARG A 162 3.49 4.39 7.69
C ARG A 162 4.26 4.50 9.01
N LYS A 163 4.18 5.65 9.66
CA LYS A 163 4.92 5.96 10.88
C LYS A 163 4.57 5.04 12.05
N GLU A 164 3.29 4.74 12.22
CA GLU A 164 2.78 3.95 13.34
C GLU A 164 2.62 2.46 13.04
N ALA A 165 3.30 1.95 12.02
CA ALA A 165 3.23 0.53 11.69
C ALA A 165 3.99 -0.30 12.74
N VAL A 166 3.29 -1.19 13.44
CA VAL A 166 3.87 -2.14 14.41
C VAL A 166 4.87 -3.08 13.71
N PHE A 167 4.65 -3.38 12.44
CA PHE A 167 5.51 -4.23 11.64
C PHE A 167 6.07 -3.46 10.42
N PRO A 168 7.35 -3.69 10.06
CA PRO A 168 7.96 -3.08 8.87
C PRO A 168 7.18 -3.44 7.60
N GLN A 169 6.57 -2.46 6.95
CA GLN A 169 5.71 -2.67 5.77
C GLN A 169 6.44 -3.37 4.62
N GLY A 170 7.72 -3.06 4.41
CA GLY A 170 8.53 -3.74 3.39
C GLY A 170 8.69 -5.24 3.64
N VAL A 171 8.75 -5.67 4.89
CA VAL A 171 8.82 -7.09 5.25
C VAL A 171 7.48 -7.77 4.98
N ILE A 172 6.37 -7.11 5.38
CA ILE A 172 5.01 -7.61 5.12
C ILE A 172 4.76 -7.74 3.62
N LYS A 173 5.08 -6.73 2.82
CA LYS A 173 4.91 -6.78 1.35
C LYS A 173 5.71 -7.91 0.72
N LYS A 174 6.97 -8.12 1.12
CA LYS A 174 7.78 -9.25 0.66
C LYS A 174 7.16 -10.58 1.02
N GLN A 175 6.60 -10.69 2.22
CA GLN A 175 5.95 -11.90 2.69
C GLN A 175 4.65 -12.18 1.93
N LEU A 176 3.79 -11.16 1.75
CA LEU A 176 2.57 -11.27 0.94
C LEU A 176 2.88 -11.71 -0.49
N LYS A 177 3.90 -11.09 -1.12
CA LYS A 177 4.32 -11.48 -2.47
C LYS A 177 4.72 -12.94 -2.56
N LYS A 178 5.49 -13.48 -1.58
CA LYS A 178 5.83 -14.90 -1.55
C LYS A 178 4.60 -15.80 -1.43
N ILE A 179 3.59 -15.37 -0.67
CA ILE A 179 2.33 -16.10 -0.53
C ILE A 179 1.56 -16.07 -1.86
N GLU A 180 1.45 -14.92 -2.51
CA GLU A 180 0.78 -14.76 -3.80
C GLU A 180 1.47 -15.55 -4.92
N ASP A 181 2.80 -15.53 -4.96
CA ASP A 181 3.62 -16.27 -5.93
C ASP A 181 3.66 -17.79 -5.62
N LYS A 182 2.97 -18.23 -4.56
CA LYS A 182 2.92 -19.65 -4.11
C LYS A 182 4.31 -20.25 -3.83
N GLU A 183 5.25 -19.43 -3.40
CA GLU A 183 6.60 -19.86 -3.02
C GLU A 183 6.62 -20.71 -1.74
N TYR A 184 5.50 -20.79 -1.01
CA TYR A 184 5.35 -21.62 0.16
C TYR A 184 4.70 -22.96 -0.17
N SER A 185 5.34 -24.02 0.24
CA SER A 185 4.69 -25.33 0.34
C SER A 185 3.97 -25.42 1.68
N TYR A 186 2.78 -25.96 1.67
CA TYR A 186 2.04 -26.29 2.88
C TYR A 186 1.56 -27.74 2.79
N GLU A 187 1.34 -28.35 3.94
CA GLU A 187 0.78 -29.69 4.02
C GLU A 187 -0.49 -29.70 4.87
N PHE A 188 -1.41 -30.60 4.53
CA PHE A 188 -2.59 -30.83 5.33
C PHE A 188 -2.34 -32.02 6.24
N ILE A 189 -2.62 -31.84 7.55
CA ILE A 189 -2.53 -32.89 8.54
C ILE A 189 -3.85 -33.04 9.28
N LYS A 190 -4.08 -34.24 9.81
CA LYS A 190 -5.12 -34.53 10.80
C LYS A 190 -4.44 -35.05 12.06
N LEU A 191 -5.05 -34.79 13.21
CA LEU A 191 -4.62 -35.38 14.47
C LEU A 191 -5.40 -36.67 14.70
N GLU A 192 -4.68 -37.73 14.93
CA GLU A 192 -5.23 -39.05 15.26
C GLU A 192 -4.75 -39.44 16.65
N ARG A 193 -5.65 -40.04 17.43
CA ARG A 193 -5.31 -40.58 18.74
C ARG A 193 -5.11 -42.08 18.60
N ASP A 194 -3.96 -42.56 19.00
CA ASP A 194 -3.63 -43.97 19.12
C ASP A 194 -3.27 -44.35 20.56
N GLN A 195 -2.74 -45.57 20.75
CA GLN A 195 -2.33 -46.06 22.07
C GLN A 195 -1.13 -45.27 22.65
N ASP A 196 -0.33 -44.67 21.78
CA ASP A 196 0.88 -43.91 22.15
C ASP A 196 0.61 -42.40 22.32
N GLY A 197 -0.63 -41.94 22.03
CA GLY A 197 -1.02 -40.57 22.19
C GLY A 197 -1.63 -39.94 20.96
N ILE A 198 -1.37 -38.62 20.74
CA ILE A 198 -1.88 -37.89 19.58
C ILE A 198 -0.77 -37.77 18.53
N GLN A 199 -1.04 -38.27 17.34
CA GLN A 199 -0.12 -38.23 16.21
C GLN A 199 -0.68 -37.38 15.06
N ALA A 200 0.22 -36.75 14.30
CA ALA A 200 -0.11 -35.94 13.13
C ALA A 200 0.08 -36.80 11.86
N ALA A 201 -1.00 -37.13 11.18
CA ALA A 201 -0.98 -37.86 9.91
C ALA A 201 -1.31 -36.95 8.75
N ARG A 202 -0.62 -37.11 7.60
CA ARG A 202 -0.94 -36.37 6.36
C ARG A 202 -2.33 -36.76 5.86
N THR A 203 -3.05 -35.76 5.32
CA THR A 203 -4.39 -35.96 4.78
C THR A 203 -4.57 -35.17 3.48
N LYS A 204 -5.51 -35.62 2.65
CA LYS A 204 -5.97 -34.87 1.47
C LYS A 204 -7.22 -34.02 1.75
N LYS A 205 -7.75 -34.08 2.97
CA LYS A 205 -8.93 -33.33 3.38
C LYS A 205 -8.57 -31.85 3.43
N LEU A 206 -9.44 -30.99 2.89
CA LEU A 206 -9.26 -29.55 2.91
C LEU A 206 -9.59 -28.95 4.28
N PRO A 207 -9.00 -27.81 4.66
CA PRO A 207 -9.41 -27.08 5.84
C PRO A 207 -10.82 -26.52 5.66
N ILE A 208 -11.49 -26.20 6.76
CA ILE A 208 -12.76 -25.46 6.74
C ILE A 208 -12.43 -23.99 6.49
N THR A 209 -13.03 -23.41 5.45
CA THR A 209 -12.83 -22.01 5.07
C THR A 209 -14.07 -21.15 5.26
N ASP A 210 -15.25 -21.80 5.33
CA ASP A 210 -16.53 -21.12 5.46
C ASP A 210 -17.14 -21.30 6.85
N PHE A 211 -17.54 -20.21 7.47
CA PHE A 211 -18.20 -20.21 8.77
C PHE A 211 -19.52 -19.41 8.71
N PRO A 212 -20.58 -19.85 9.40
CA PRO A 212 -20.67 -21.11 10.15
C PRO A 212 -20.68 -22.34 9.25
N VAL A 213 -20.16 -23.47 9.76
CA VAL A 213 -20.18 -24.75 9.03
C VAL A 213 -21.62 -25.12 8.69
N LYS A 214 -21.90 -25.32 7.40
CA LYS A 214 -23.26 -25.55 6.91
C LYS A 214 -23.91 -26.75 7.59
N LYS A 215 -25.16 -26.62 8.06
CA LYS A 215 -25.93 -27.62 8.84
C LYS A 215 -26.02 -29.00 8.19
N LYS A 216 -25.90 -29.13 6.88
CA LYS A 216 -25.99 -30.39 6.13
C LYS A 216 -24.67 -31.14 6.01
N GLN A 217 -23.59 -30.64 6.55
CA GLN A 217 -22.29 -31.26 6.46
C GLN A 217 -22.16 -32.26 7.62
N GLU A 218 -22.16 -33.57 7.30
CA GLU A 218 -22.01 -34.65 8.30
C GLU A 218 -20.66 -34.57 9.00
N ASP A 219 -19.60 -34.29 8.24
CA ASP A 219 -18.26 -34.12 8.78
C ASP A 219 -17.93 -32.63 8.96
N LYS A 220 -18.00 -32.18 10.20
CA LYS A 220 -17.67 -30.79 10.61
C LYS A 220 -16.19 -30.61 10.97
N THR A 221 -15.35 -31.62 10.68
CA THR A 221 -13.91 -31.50 10.94
C THR A 221 -13.16 -31.09 9.69
N GLY A 222 -12.12 -30.28 9.83
CA GLY A 222 -11.21 -29.86 8.77
C GLY A 222 -9.80 -30.38 9.02
N SER A 223 -8.92 -30.17 8.05
CA SER A 223 -7.50 -30.41 8.26
C SER A 223 -6.84 -29.20 8.88
N ILE A 224 -5.70 -29.44 9.53
CA ILE A 224 -4.78 -28.39 9.97
C ILE A 224 -3.84 -28.10 8.81
N VAL A 225 -3.63 -26.82 8.52
CA VAL A 225 -2.66 -26.38 7.51
C VAL A 225 -1.33 -26.10 8.20
N VAL A 226 -0.30 -26.81 7.80
CA VAL A 226 1.05 -26.63 8.33
C VAL A 226 1.90 -25.95 7.25
N TRP A 227 2.25 -24.71 7.48
CA TRP A 227 3.11 -23.92 6.60
C TRP A 227 4.59 -24.17 6.85
N GLU A 228 4.95 -24.38 8.10
CA GLU A 228 6.31 -24.68 8.53
C GLU A 228 6.27 -25.59 9.75
N ARG A 229 7.08 -26.63 9.75
CA ARG A 229 7.19 -27.51 10.92
C ARG A 229 8.12 -26.91 11.96
N PRO A 230 7.82 -27.08 13.26
CA PRO A 230 8.69 -26.62 14.32
C PRO A 230 10.08 -27.28 14.24
N VAL A 231 11.09 -26.57 14.67
CA VAL A 231 12.46 -27.12 14.77
C VAL A 231 12.50 -28.28 15.76
N LYS A 232 13.38 -29.26 15.52
CA LYS A 232 13.45 -30.48 16.34
C LYS A 232 13.74 -30.23 17.82
N ASN A 233 14.51 -29.19 18.13
CA ASN A 233 14.89 -28.83 19.50
C ASN A 233 14.62 -27.34 19.73
N PRO A 234 13.36 -26.93 19.94
CA PRO A 234 13.03 -25.52 20.15
C PRO A 234 13.59 -25.02 21.50
N LYS A 235 14.02 -23.77 21.52
CA LYS A 235 14.35 -23.10 22.78
C LYS A 235 13.06 -22.90 23.59
N PHE A 236 13.22 -22.84 24.91
CA PHE A 236 12.09 -22.54 25.80
C PHE A 236 11.40 -21.23 25.36
N MET A 237 10.08 -21.21 25.34
CA MET A 237 9.25 -20.10 24.89
C MET A 237 9.45 -19.68 23.41
N MET A 238 9.92 -20.58 22.54
CA MET A 238 10.09 -20.29 21.12
C MET A 238 8.78 -20.32 20.34
N TYR A 239 7.81 -21.10 20.79
CA TYR A 239 6.49 -21.23 20.14
C TYR A 239 5.38 -20.90 21.13
N TYR A 240 4.36 -20.23 20.62
CA TYR A 240 3.15 -19.89 21.34
C TYR A 240 1.95 -20.45 20.57
N ALA A 241 0.95 -20.95 21.28
CA ALA A 241 -0.32 -21.36 20.70
C ALA A 241 -1.43 -20.45 21.21
N SER A 242 -2.28 -19.99 20.31
CA SER A 242 -3.54 -19.33 20.64
C SER A 242 -4.67 -20.18 20.07
N ILE A 243 -5.66 -20.48 20.90
CA ILE A 243 -6.85 -21.22 20.50
C ILE A 243 -8.04 -20.34 20.82
N ASP A 244 -8.81 -20.00 19.80
CA ASP A 244 -10.12 -19.36 19.93
C ASP A 244 -11.21 -20.40 19.65
N PRO A 245 -11.74 -21.06 20.69
CA PRO A 245 -12.74 -22.08 20.50
C PRO A 245 -14.08 -21.43 20.14
N VAL A 246 -14.48 -21.58 18.89
CA VAL A 246 -15.85 -21.24 18.48
C VAL A 246 -16.80 -22.27 19.09
N SER A 247 -17.50 -21.89 20.16
CA SER A 247 -18.65 -22.68 20.63
C SER A 247 -19.72 -22.67 19.52
N GLU A 248 -20.31 -23.83 19.23
CA GLU A 248 -21.38 -23.95 18.25
C GLU A 248 -22.45 -22.88 18.51
N GLY A 249 -22.46 -21.87 17.61
CA GLY A 249 -23.20 -20.63 17.72
C GLY A 249 -24.60 -20.75 18.30
N LYS A 250 -24.73 -20.23 19.47
CA LYS A 250 -25.86 -19.40 19.80
C LYS A 250 -25.30 -17.99 19.93
N THR A 251 -25.26 -17.26 18.82
CA THR A 251 -25.29 -15.80 18.89
C THR A 251 -26.64 -15.45 19.47
N THR A 252 -26.64 -15.03 20.72
CA THR A 252 -27.71 -14.21 21.30
C THR A 252 -27.77 -12.90 20.59
#